data_dabe5c0e401921938bee8feac64a1783
#
_entry.id   dabe5c0e401921938bee8feac64a1783
#
_cell.length_a   1.000
_cell.length_b   1.000
_cell.length_c   1.000
_cell.angle_alpha   90.00
_cell.angle_beta   90.00
_cell.angle_gamma   90.00
#
_symmetry.space_group_name_H-M   'P 1'
#
loop_
_entity.id
_entity.type
_entity.pdbx_description
1 polymer ?
#
loop_
_entity_poly.entity_id
_entity_poly.type
_entity_poly.pdbx_seq_one_letter_code
_entity_poly.pdbx_strand_id
1 'polypeptide(L)'
;MIVGVPRETYPGERRVALVPIILPGLAKAGIEVIVEAGAGVAAGFPDAEYAAKGAKIIADRAEVFAKADIIVQMLAYGSNDQTGRADLPLLRRNQVLIGFLRPIGSLTTVQEIANARVTSFSVELMPRTTRAQSMDALSSMGTICGYKAVLIAADTLPKILPMLTTAAGTITPARVLVIGAGVAGLQAIATARRLGAVVSAYDLRRAAKEQVHSLGARFVELPIEAKDAQDASGYAKAQDEEFYHRQRELLGQVVAESDIVITAAVVPGKKSPVLVTADMVKRMAPGSVIVDLAAERGGNCELSKAGEKIVAEGVTIIGYFNFASTVPHHASQMYARNIAAFLNLLVKDGKLQINLQDDIIQSTLLTANGEIVHPRVREFFSLAPLVGAQKESA
;
A
#
# COMPACT_ATOMS: atom_id res chain seq x y z
N MET A 1 -17.98 -13.67 18.72
CA MET A 1 -17.80 -12.67 17.65
C MET A 1 -17.48 -13.38 16.35
N ILE A 2 -18.23 -13.12 15.29
CA ILE A 2 -18.03 -13.79 14.00
C ILE A 2 -17.36 -12.80 13.04
N VAL A 3 -16.19 -13.17 12.50
CA VAL A 3 -15.48 -12.44 11.46
C VAL A 3 -15.70 -13.13 10.12
N GLY A 4 -16.22 -12.40 9.14
CA GLY A 4 -16.46 -12.86 7.78
C GLY A 4 -15.34 -12.42 6.83
N VAL A 5 -14.87 -13.36 6.01
CA VAL A 5 -13.85 -13.17 4.98
C VAL A 5 -14.46 -13.48 3.63
N PRO A 6 -15.04 -12.48 2.95
CA PRO A 6 -15.52 -12.68 1.60
C PRO A 6 -14.34 -12.78 0.61
N ARG A 7 -14.59 -13.40 -0.54
CA ARG A 7 -13.63 -13.42 -1.65
C ARG A 7 -13.47 -12.02 -2.22
N GLU A 8 -12.23 -11.63 -2.53
CA GLU A 8 -11.96 -10.37 -3.20
C GLU A 8 -12.54 -10.35 -4.62
N THR A 9 -13.13 -9.23 -5.00
CA THR A 9 -13.82 -9.07 -6.28
C THR A 9 -13.14 -8.07 -7.21
N TYR A 10 -12.16 -7.28 -6.71
CA TYR A 10 -11.42 -6.36 -7.56
C TYR A 10 -10.68 -7.12 -8.67
N PRO A 11 -10.77 -6.70 -9.94
CA PRO A 11 -10.12 -7.39 -11.05
C PRO A 11 -8.62 -7.56 -10.85
N GLY A 12 -8.14 -8.83 -10.92
CA GLY A 12 -6.74 -9.15 -10.69
C GLY A 12 -6.30 -9.21 -9.22
N GLU A 13 -7.19 -8.97 -8.25
CA GLU A 13 -6.87 -9.21 -6.84
C GLU A 13 -6.81 -10.71 -6.55
N ARG A 14 -5.71 -11.13 -5.95
CA ARG A 14 -5.44 -12.53 -5.64
C ARG A 14 -5.19 -12.77 -4.16
N ARG A 15 -5.06 -11.70 -3.36
CA ARG A 15 -4.85 -11.77 -1.92
C ARG A 15 -6.16 -12.11 -1.22
N VAL A 16 -6.04 -12.49 0.05
CA VAL A 16 -7.17 -12.73 0.95
C VAL A 16 -6.88 -12.07 2.31
N ALA A 17 -7.91 -11.56 2.97
CA ALA A 17 -7.75 -10.76 4.17
C ALA A 17 -7.23 -11.55 5.39
N LEU A 18 -7.65 -12.81 5.57
CA LEU A 18 -7.17 -13.71 6.62
C LEU A 18 -6.66 -15.01 6.01
N VAL A 19 -5.65 -15.61 6.62
CA VAL A 19 -5.06 -16.89 6.19
C VAL A 19 -5.12 -17.93 7.30
N PRO A 20 -5.09 -19.25 6.99
CA PRO A 20 -5.33 -20.31 7.97
C PRO A 20 -4.44 -20.26 9.22
N ILE A 21 -3.17 -19.88 9.07
CA ILE A 21 -2.18 -19.93 10.15
C ILE A 21 -2.52 -19.01 11.34
N ILE A 22 -3.30 -17.92 11.11
CA ILE A 22 -3.64 -16.98 12.19
C ILE A 22 -4.92 -17.36 12.96
N LEU A 23 -5.76 -18.25 12.41
CA LEU A 23 -7.09 -18.56 12.95
C LEU A 23 -7.05 -19.11 14.36
N PRO A 24 -6.11 -20.01 14.75
CA PRO A 24 -6.03 -20.48 16.13
C PRO A 24 -5.80 -19.38 17.17
N GLY A 25 -5.08 -18.31 16.77
CA GLY A 25 -4.89 -17.12 17.61
C GLY A 25 -6.17 -16.34 17.81
N LEU A 26 -6.95 -16.14 16.74
CA LEU A 26 -8.25 -15.48 16.79
C LEU A 26 -9.27 -16.27 17.60
N ALA A 27 -9.28 -17.60 17.47
CA ALA A 27 -10.17 -18.46 18.24
C ALA A 27 -9.93 -18.33 19.75
N LYS A 28 -8.66 -18.19 20.21
CA LYS A 28 -8.33 -17.93 21.62
C LYS A 28 -8.87 -16.59 22.14
N ALA A 29 -9.03 -15.61 21.25
CA ALA A 29 -9.64 -14.31 21.58
C ALA A 29 -11.18 -14.33 21.52
N GLY A 30 -11.80 -15.52 21.31
CA GLY A 30 -13.25 -15.66 21.18
C GLY A 30 -13.80 -15.23 19.83
N ILE A 31 -12.97 -15.23 18.78
CA ILE A 31 -13.35 -14.89 17.41
C ILE A 31 -13.52 -16.17 16.59
N GLU A 32 -14.73 -16.39 16.10
CA GLU A 32 -15.06 -17.39 15.10
C GLU A 32 -14.88 -16.79 13.70
N VAL A 33 -14.30 -17.55 12.77
CA VAL A 33 -14.08 -17.09 11.41
C VAL A 33 -14.91 -17.89 10.42
N ILE A 34 -15.64 -17.19 9.56
CA ILE A 34 -16.33 -17.76 8.41
C ILE A 34 -15.68 -17.22 7.13
N VAL A 35 -15.50 -18.09 6.15
CA VAL A 35 -14.77 -17.76 4.91
C VAL A 35 -15.64 -18.12 3.72
N GLU A 36 -15.78 -17.22 2.76
CA GLU A 36 -16.43 -17.52 1.47
C GLU A 36 -15.61 -18.58 0.74
N ALA A 37 -16.29 -19.60 0.20
CA ALA A 37 -15.66 -20.69 -0.54
C ALA A 37 -14.75 -20.15 -1.66
N GLY A 38 -13.51 -20.66 -1.70
CA GLY A 38 -12.52 -20.25 -2.67
C GLY A 38 -11.83 -18.92 -2.40
N ALA A 39 -12.13 -18.19 -1.30
CA ALA A 39 -11.56 -16.88 -1.02
C ALA A 39 -10.02 -16.88 -0.97
N GLY A 40 -9.41 -17.92 -0.44
CA GLY A 40 -7.94 -18.04 -0.31
C GLY A 40 -7.23 -18.73 -1.47
N VAL A 41 -7.95 -19.34 -2.40
CA VAL A 41 -7.37 -20.22 -3.43
C VAL A 41 -6.34 -19.50 -4.30
N ALA A 42 -6.64 -18.28 -4.75
CA ALA A 42 -5.73 -17.50 -5.58
C ALA A 42 -4.44 -17.07 -4.85
N ALA A 43 -4.45 -17.09 -3.50
CA ALA A 43 -3.28 -16.86 -2.66
C ALA A 43 -2.56 -18.15 -2.23
N GLY A 44 -3.04 -19.31 -2.68
CA GLY A 44 -2.48 -20.63 -2.35
C GLY A 44 -2.95 -21.18 -1.01
N PHE A 45 -4.14 -20.76 -0.52
CA PHE A 45 -4.78 -21.26 0.69
C PHE A 45 -6.14 -21.89 0.34
N PRO A 46 -6.19 -23.22 0.15
CA PRO A 46 -7.44 -23.92 -0.16
C PRO A 46 -8.38 -23.96 1.04
N ASP A 47 -9.69 -24.11 0.79
CA ASP A 47 -10.75 -24.13 1.81
C ASP A 47 -10.49 -25.19 2.88
N ALA A 48 -9.94 -26.34 2.50
CA ALA A 48 -9.60 -27.42 3.44
C ALA A 48 -8.61 -26.99 4.54
N GLU A 49 -7.67 -26.09 4.23
CA GLU A 49 -6.73 -25.56 5.24
C GLU A 49 -7.42 -24.62 6.23
N TYR A 50 -8.38 -23.82 5.77
CA TYR A 50 -9.20 -22.97 6.66
C TYR A 50 -10.06 -23.85 7.58
N ALA A 51 -10.74 -24.85 7.02
CA ALA A 51 -11.57 -25.79 7.79
C ALA A 51 -10.73 -26.55 8.83
N ALA A 52 -9.54 -27.03 8.47
CA ALA A 52 -8.61 -27.70 9.39
C ALA A 52 -8.12 -26.79 10.54
N LYS A 53 -8.23 -25.47 10.41
CA LYS A 53 -7.90 -24.48 11.45
C LYS A 53 -9.13 -23.90 12.14
N GLY A 54 -10.31 -24.51 11.92
CA GLY A 54 -11.55 -24.19 12.64
C GLY A 54 -12.43 -23.12 12.00
N ALA A 55 -12.12 -22.64 10.78
CA ALA A 55 -13.05 -21.77 10.05
C ALA A 55 -14.21 -22.58 9.45
N LYS A 56 -15.37 -21.92 9.31
CA LYS A 56 -16.51 -22.46 8.56
C LYS A 56 -16.48 -21.93 7.14
N ILE A 57 -16.56 -22.80 6.16
CA ILE A 57 -16.64 -22.41 4.75
C ILE A 57 -18.09 -22.19 4.37
N ILE A 58 -18.39 -21.04 3.79
CA ILE A 58 -19.73 -20.62 3.37
C ILE A 58 -19.71 -20.43 1.85
N ALA A 59 -20.61 -21.07 1.14
CA ALA A 59 -20.64 -21.02 -0.33
C ALA A 59 -21.18 -19.68 -0.85
N ASP A 60 -22.16 -19.10 -0.18
CA ASP A 60 -22.84 -17.89 -0.59
C ASP A 60 -22.25 -16.65 0.08
N ARG A 61 -21.84 -15.68 -0.75
CA ARG A 61 -21.33 -14.37 -0.32
C ARG A 61 -22.30 -13.62 0.59
N ALA A 62 -23.58 -13.58 0.21
CA ALA A 62 -24.61 -12.89 0.99
C ALA A 62 -24.76 -13.50 2.38
N GLU A 63 -24.60 -14.81 2.50
CA GLU A 63 -24.64 -15.52 3.79
C GLU A 63 -23.43 -15.16 4.68
N VAL A 64 -22.24 -14.96 4.09
CA VAL A 64 -21.06 -14.46 4.84
C VAL A 64 -21.37 -13.10 5.45
N PHE A 65 -21.89 -12.15 4.65
CA PHE A 65 -22.26 -10.83 5.13
C PHE A 65 -23.38 -10.89 6.17
N ALA A 66 -24.38 -11.73 5.96
CA ALA A 66 -25.54 -11.86 6.88
C ALA A 66 -25.15 -12.40 8.25
N LYS A 67 -24.15 -13.31 8.33
CA LYS A 67 -23.75 -13.98 9.59
C LYS A 67 -22.64 -13.25 10.34
N ALA A 68 -21.77 -12.54 9.65
CA ALA A 68 -20.61 -11.91 10.27
C ALA A 68 -20.98 -10.65 11.07
N ASP A 69 -20.34 -10.46 12.22
CA ASP A 69 -20.36 -9.22 12.99
C ASP A 69 -19.35 -8.21 12.42
N ILE A 70 -18.22 -8.73 11.95
CA ILE A 70 -17.13 -7.97 11.35
C ILE A 70 -16.84 -8.55 9.97
N ILE A 71 -16.83 -7.74 8.94
CA ILE A 71 -16.33 -8.10 7.60
C ILE A 71 -14.91 -7.58 7.46
N VAL A 72 -14.00 -8.45 7.02
CA VAL A 72 -12.62 -8.09 6.71
C VAL A 72 -12.33 -8.37 5.24
N GLN A 73 -11.86 -7.34 4.53
CA GLN A 73 -11.49 -7.42 3.12
C GLN A 73 -10.10 -6.82 2.90
N MET A 74 -9.44 -7.21 1.82
CA MET A 74 -8.25 -6.53 1.34
C MET A 74 -8.66 -5.19 0.73
N LEU A 75 -9.44 -5.21 -0.34
CA LEU A 75 -9.96 -4.04 -1.04
C LEU A 75 -11.47 -3.96 -0.86
N ALA A 76 -11.92 -3.30 0.20
CA ALA A 76 -13.33 -3.06 0.43
C ALA A 76 -13.86 -1.95 -0.49
N TYR A 77 -15.18 -1.74 -0.50
CA TYR A 77 -15.79 -0.64 -1.26
C TYR A 77 -15.14 0.69 -0.86
N GLY A 78 -14.73 1.47 -1.86
CA GLY A 78 -13.86 2.64 -1.71
C GLY A 78 -12.51 2.42 -2.37
N SER A 79 -11.83 1.33 -2.05
CA SER A 79 -10.65 0.86 -2.78
C SER A 79 -11.01 -0.05 -3.97
N ASN A 80 -12.15 -0.74 -3.90
CA ASN A 80 -12.73 -1.49 -5.01
C ASN A 80 -13.89 -0.69 -5.62
N ASP A 81 -13.56 0.26 -6.47
CA ASP A 81 -14.52 1.13 -7.16
C ASP A 81 -15.21 0.47 -8.36
N GLN A 82 -14.72 -0.67 -8.84
CA GLN A 82 -15.28 -1.38 -9.99
C GLN A 82 -16.42 -2.33 -9.58
N THR A 83 -16.20 -3.20 -8.63
CA THR A 83 -17.14 -4.26 -8.26
C THR A 83 -17.58 -4.20 -6.79
N GLY A 84 -16.87 -3.47 -5.95
CA GLY A 84 -17.11 -3.43 -4.50
C GLY A 84 -18.45 -2.81 -4.10
N ARG A 85 -19.07 -1.99 -4.98
CA ARG A 85 -20.38 -1.41 -4.71
C ARG A 85 -21.49 -2.46 -4.55
N ALA A 86 -21.31 -3.64 -5.15
CA ALA A 86 -22.24 -4.76 -5.00
C ALA A 86 -22.32 -5.29 -3.55
N ASP A 87 -21.34 -5.00 -2.71
CA ASP A 87 -21.32 -5.41 -1.31
C ASP A 87 -22.16 -4.47 -0.41
N LEU A 88 -22.41 -3.21 -0.83
CA LEU A 88 -23.17 -2.25 0.00
C LEU A 88 -24.54 -2.77 0.46
N PRO A 89 -25.39 -3.35 -0.41
CA PRO A 89 -26.69 -3.85 0.02
C PRO A 89 -26.61 -5.10 0.91
N LEU A 90 -25.45 -5.76 0.97
CA LEU A 90 -25.20 -6.91 1.84
C LEU A 90 -24.78 -6.49 3.26
N LEU A 91 -24.27 -5.27 3.42
CA LEU A 91 -23.85 -4.73 4.70
C LEU A 91 -25.06 -4.46 5.59
N ARG A 92 -24.93 -4.77 6.89
CA ARG A 92 -26.00 -4.56 7.88
C ARG A 92 -25.69 -3.37 8.78
N ARG A 93 -26.71 -2.70 9.22
CA ARG A 93 -26.59 -1.65 10.24
C ARG A 93 -25.79 -2.14 11.46
N ASN A 94 -24.86 -1.33 11.96
CA ASN A 94 -23.96 -1.60 13.08
C ASN A 94 -22.95 -2.74 12.83
N GLN A 95 -22.87 -3.30 11.63
CA GLN A 95 -21.82 -4.22 11.26
C GLN A 95 -20.49 -3.48 11.15
N VAL A 96 -19.38 -4.15 11.45
CA VAL A 96 -18.04 -3.58 11.31
C VAL A 96 -17.45 -3.97 9.97
N LEU A 97 -16.82 -3.03 9.27
CA LEU A 97 -16.09 -3.24 8.03
C LEU A 97 -14.63 -2.79 8.21
N ILE A 98 -13.68 -3.67 7.93
CA ILE A 98 -12.24 -3.40 8.05
C ILE A 98 -11.55 -3.74 6.73
N GLY A 99 -10.75 -2.82 6.21
CA GLY A 99 -9.98 -3.03 4.98
C GLY A 99 -9.35 -1.76 4.44
N PHE A 100 -8.78 -1.85 3.25
CA PHE A 100 -8.46 -0.67 2.46
C PHE A 100 -9.76 -0.07 1.93
N LEU A 101 -10.03 1.19 2.28
CA LEU A 101 -11.29 1.91 1.97
C LEU A 101 -11.06 3.18 1.15
N ARG A 102 -9.80 3.54 0.88
CA ARG A 102 -9.42 4.76 0.14
C ARG A 102 -10.12 6.02 0.67
N PRO A 103 -9.96 6.35 1.96
CA PRO A 103 -10.79 7.29 2.69
C PRO A 103 -10.78 8.73 2.16
N ILE A 104 -9.77 9.11 1.38
CA ILE A 104 -9.62 10.42 0.71
C ILE A 104 -9.73 10.31 -0.81
N GLY A 105 -10.23 9.20 -1.35
CA GLY A 105 -10.37 8.98 -2.78
C GLY A 105 -11.64 9.59 -3.36
N SER A 106 -12.77 9.40 -2.69
CA SER A 106 -14.08 9.88 -3.14
C SER A 106 -15.00 10.10 -1.94
N LEU A 107 -15.50 11.33 -1.79
CA LEU A 107 -16.49 11.65 -0.77
C LEU A 107 -17.77 10.83 -0.94
N THR A 108 -18.25 10.69 -2.18
CA THR A 108 -19.45 9.91 -2.49
C THR A 108 -19.36 8.49 -1.96
N THR A 109 -18.23 7.82 -2.20
CA THR A 109 -18.02 6.43 -1.76
C THR A 109 -17.99 6.31 -0.24
N VAL A 110 -17.28 7.21 0.44
CA VAL A 110 -17.24 7.23 1.92
C VAL A 110 -18.61 7.55 2.50
N GLN A 111 -19.37 8.45 1.85
CA GLN A 111 -20.74 8.78 2.27
C GLN A 111 -21.71 7.61 2.07
N GLU A 112 -21.58 6.85 0.99
CA GLU A 112 -22.39 5.64 0.77
C GLU A 112 -22.11 4.58 1.85
N ILE A 113 -20.84 4.39 2.26
CA ILE A 113 -20.47 3.53 3.39
C ILE A 113 -21.09 4.02 4.68
N ALA A 114 -21.04 5.32 4.94
CA ALA A 114 -21.67 5.92 6.12
C ALA A 114 -23.19 5.72 6.11
N ASN A 115 -23.85 5.95 4.98
CA ASN A 115 -25.29 5.80 4.81
C ASN A 115 -25.77 4.34 5.06
N ALA A 116 -24.95 3.35 4.79
CA ALA A 116 -25.21 1.96 5.17
C ALA A 116 -25.22 1.73 6.69
N ARG A 117 -24.85 2.76 7.47
CA ARG A 117 -24.77 2.74 8.93
C ARG A 117 -23.86 1.66 9.50
N VAL A 118 -22.78 1.33 8.77
CA VAL A 118 -21.72 0.45 9.25
C VAL A 118 -20.66 1.26 10.02
N THR A 119 -20.01 0.60 10.95
CA THR A 119 -18.78 1.12 11.57
C THR A 119 -17.61 0.68 10.73
N SER A 120 -16.92 1.59 10.05
CA SER A 120 -15.81 1.21 9.19
C SER A 120 -14.46 1.70 9.71
N PHE A 121 -13.46 0.84 9.59
CA PHE A 121 -12.06 1.14 9.91
C PHE A 121 -11.21 1.03 8.64
N SER A 122 -10.56 2.13 8.29
CA SER A 122 -9.65 2.19 7.15
C SER A 122 -8.22 1.92 7.60
N VAL A 123 -7.64 0.83 7.13
CA VAL A 123 -6.26 0.44 7.50
C VAL A 123 -5.21 1.40 6.93
N GLU A 124 -5.55 2.22 5.94
CA GLU A 124 -4.69 3.30 5.43
C GLU A 124 -4.47 4.43 6.44
N LEU A 125 -5.35 4.55 7.40
CA LEU A 125 -5.32 5.58 8.44
C LEU A 125 -4.56 5.14 9.70
N MET A 126 -3.96 3.94 9.68
CA MET A 126 -3.15 3.43 10.79
C MET A 126 -2.03 4.42 11.15
N PRO A 127 -1.93 4.87 12.43
CA PRO A 127 -0.91 5.81 12.83
C PRO A 127 0.48 5.17 12.82
N ARG A 128 1.52 5.96 12.54
CA ARG A 128 2.90 5.48 12.49
C ARG A 128 3.57 5.57 13.87
N THR A 129 3.00 4.88 14.83
CA THR A 129 3.55 4.76 16.20
C THR A 129 4.11 3.36 16.41
N THR A 130 5.01 3.19 17.35
CA THR A 130 5.61 1.88 17.69
C THR A 130 4.54 0.84 18.02
N ARG A 131 3.48 1.23 18.73
CA ARG A 131 2.36 0.35 19.10
C ARG A 131 1.56 -0.12 17.89
N ALA A 132 1.43 0.70 16.85
CA ALA A 132 0.65 0.40 15.65
C ALA A 132 1.43 -0.35 14.56
N GLN A 133 2.75 -0.49 14.68
CA GLN A 133 3.59 -1.12 13.64
C GLN A 133 3.12 -2.51 13.21
N SER A 134 2.68 -3.34 14.18
CA SER A 134 2.15 -4.67 13.87
C SER A 134 0.83 -4.66 13.09
N MET A 135 0.14 -3.51 13.05
CA MET A 135 -1.15 -3.29 12.36
C MET A 135 -1.00 -2.50 11.05
N ASP A 136 0.22 -2.04 10.71
CA ASP A 136 0.47 -1.19 9.54
C ASP A 136 0.47 -2.01 8.24
N ALA A 137 -0.72 -2.13 7.65
CA ALA A 137 -0.94 -2.82 6.39
C ALA A 137 -0.33 -2.08 5.18
N LEU A 138 -0.23 -0.74 5.22
CA LEU A 138 0.41 0.02 4.15
C LEU A 138 1.90 -0.31 4.06
N SER A 139 2.60 -0.38 5.18
CA SER A 139 4.01 -0.75 5.22
C SER A 139 4.21 -2.20 4.79
N SER A 140 3.34 -3.12 5.21
CA SER A 140 3.37 -4.52 4.77
C SER A 140 3.25 -4.63 3.24
N MET A 141 2.26 -3.98 2.66
CA MET A 141 2.05 -4.00 1.21
C MET A 141 3.14 -3.22 0.46
N GLY A 142 3.60 -2.10 1.00
CA GLY A 142 4.71 -1.33 0.43
C GLY A 142 5.99 -2.16 0.32
N THR A 143 6.31 -2.96 1.33
CA THR A 143 7.45 -3.90 1.31
C THR A 143 7.34 -4.88 0.14
N ILE A 144 6.18 -5.52 -0.04
CA ILE A 144 5.95 -6.44 -1.17
C ILE A 144 6.05 -5.72 -2.52
N CYS A 145 5.49 -4.51 -2.63
CA CYS A 145 5.57 -3.71 -3.86
C CYS A 145 7.03 -3.39 -4.23
N GLY A 146 7.84 -2.93 -3.28
CA GLY A 146 9.26 -2.63 -3.51
C GLY A 146 10.07 -3.84 -3.94
N TYR A 147 9.85 -4.99 -3.30
CA TYR A 147 10.45 -6.27 -3.70
C TYR A 147 10.07 -6.64 -5.14
N LYS A 148 8.77 -6.63 -5.44
CA LYS A 148 8.26 -7.08 -6.75
C LYS A 148 8.67 -6.13 -7.88
N ALA A 149 8.74 -4.82 -7.62
CA ALA A 149 9.20 -3.84 -8.60
C ALA A 149 10.59 -4.17 -9.15
N VAL A 150 11.52 -4.52 -8.25
CA VAL A 150 12.89 -4.91 -8.64
C VAL A 150 12.90 -6.18 -9.46
N LEU A 151 12.13 -7.21 -9.07
CA LEU A 151 12.08 -8.47 -9.82
C LEU A 151 11.51 -8.29 -11.22
N ILE A 152 10.46 -7.48 -11.38
CA ILE A 152 9.88 -7.18 -12.70
C ILE A 152 10.86 -6.37 -13.54
N ALA A 153 11.55 -5.40 -12.93
CA ALA A 153 12.59 -4.63 -13.63
C ALA A 153 13.74 -5.52 -14.08
N ALA A 154 14.21 -6.43 -13.21
CA ALA A 154 15.30 -7.35 -13.51
C ALA A 154 14.98 -8.34 -14.63
N ASP A 155 13.73 -8.87 -14.63
CA ASP A 155 13.22 -9.77 -15.66
C ASP A 155 13.03 -9.06 -17.03
N THR A 156 12.71 -7.76 -16.98
CA THR A 156 12.47 -6.95 -18.18
C THR A 156 13.76 -6.39 -18.80
N LEU A 157 14.77 -6.10 -17.96
CA LEU A 157 16.04 -5.50 -18.41
C LEU A 157 16.84 -6.50 -19.25
N PRO A 158 17.31 -6.16 -20.48
CA PRO A 158 18.15 -7.05 -21.29
C PRO A 158 19.62 -7.06 -20.83
N LYS A 159 19.87 -6.91 -19.52
CA LYS A 159 21.19 -6.96 -18.88
C LYS A 159 21.08 -7.72 -17.57
N ILE A 160 22.17 -8.37 -17.16
CA ILE A 160 22.25 -8.97 -15.81
C ILE A 160 22.51 -7.89 -14.75
N LEU A 161 22.03 -8.13 -13.53
CA LEU A 161 22.21 -7.16 -12.45
C LEU A 161 23.59 -7.22 -11.80
N PRO A 162 24.15 -8.41 -11.46
CA PRO A 162 25.44 -8.49 -10.80
C PRO A 162 26.63 -8.30 -11.75
N MET A 163 27.78 -7.98 -11.20
CA MET A 163 29.05 -8.15 -11.89
C MET A 163 29.30 -9.64 -12.10
N LEU A 164 29.72 -10.00 -13.30
CA LEU A 164 30.19 -11.36 -13.63
C LEU A 164 31.54 -11.31 -14.29
N THR A 165 32.43 -12.19 -13.87
CA THR A 165 33.73 -12.42 -14.52
C THR A 165 33.80 -13.84 -15.01
N THR A 166 34.03 -14.02 -16.30
CA THR A 166 34.16 -15.31 -16.98
C THR A 166 35.39 -15.30 -17.86
N ALA A 167 35.69 -16.45 -18.49
CA ALA A 167 36.75 -16.53 -19.52
C ALA A 167 36.50 -15.57 -20.71
N ALA A 168 35.26 -15.19 -20.97
CA ALA A 168 34.85 -14.22 -22.00
C ALA A 168 35.04 -12.76 -21.60
N GLY A 169 35.46 -12.48 -20.35
CA GLY A 169 35.65 -11.14 -19.81
C GLY A 169 34.75 -10.80 -18.65
N THR A 170 34.78 -9.53 -18.23
CA THR A 170 34.01 -8.98 -17.11
C THR A 170 32.81 -8.17 -17.62
N ILE A 171 31.64 -8.51 -17.10
CA ILE A 171 30.40 -7.78 -17.31
C ILE A 171 30.19 -6.86 -16.13
N THR A 172 29.99 -5.56 -16.38
CA THR A 172 29.72 -4.57 -15.34
C THR A 172 28.30 -4.72 -14.79
N PRO A 173 28.09 -4.45 -13.48
CA PRO A 173 26.77 -4.56 -12.87
C PRO A 173 25.81 -3.47 -13.38
N ALA A 174 24.52 -3.79 -13.40
CA ALA A 174 23.49 -2.81 -13.73
C ALA A 174 23.40 -1.71 -12.64
N ARG A 175 23.09 -0.50 -13.10
CA ARG A 175 22.88 0.68 -12.25
C ARG A 175 21.38 0.86 -11.97
N VAL A 176 21.02 0.84 -10.71
CA VAL A 176 19.63 1.02 -10.26
C VAL A 176 19.50 2.32 -9.49
N LEU A 177 18.58 3.18 -9.91
CA LEU A 177 18.18 4.38 -9.18
C LEU A 177 16.81 4.15 -8.53
N VAL A 178 16.71 4.43 -7.24
CA VAL A 178 15.42 4.43 -6.52
C VAL A 178 15.08 5.86 -6.12
N ILE A 179 13.93 6.38 -6.58
CA ILE A 179 13.42 7.71 -6.25
C ILE A 179 12.28 7.57 -5.25
N GLY A 180 12.53 8.02 -4.01
CA GLY A 180 11.66 7.83 -2.86
C GLY A 180 12.12 6.66 -1.98
N ALA A 181 12.79 6.97 -0.85
CA ALA A 181 13.30 6.00 0.12
C ALA A 181 12.31 5.81 1.29
N GLY A 182 11.01 5.65 1.00
CA GLY A 182 10.02 5.14 1.94
C GLY A 182 10.10 3.61 2.04
N VAL A 183 9.11 2.97 2.68
CA VAL A 183 9.10 1.51 2.89
C VAL A 183 9.32 0.72 1.59
N ALA A 184 8.56 1.06 0.53
CA ALA A 184 8.70 0.41 -0.78
C ALA A 184 10.09 0.67 -1.40
N GLY A 185 10.57 1.91 -1.35
CA GLY A 185 11.89 2.28 -1.89
C GLY A 185 13.04 1.62 -1.14
N LEU A 186 13.02 1.60 0.18
CA LEU A 186 14.05 0.91 0.99
C LEU A 186 14.06 -0.60 0.70
N GLN A 187 12.90 -1.22 0.55
CA GLN A 187 12.84 -2.63 0.16
C GLN A 187 13.35 -2.85 -1.28
N ALA A 188 13.05 -1.93 -2.21
CA ALA A 188 13.59 -1.98 -3.57
C ALA A 188 15.13 -1.88 -3.54
N ILE A 189 15.68 -0.94 -2.77
CA ILE A 189 17.14 -0.81 -2.57
C ILE A 189 17.74 -2.12 -2.07
N ALA A 190 17.19 -2.68 -0.98
CA ALA A 190 17.67 -3.92 -0.39
C ALA A 190 17.62 -5.10 -1.39
N THR A 191 16.53 -5.19 -2.17
CA THR A 191 16.35 -6.27 -3.15
C THR A 191 17.33 -6.13 -4.31
N ALA A 192 17.46 -4.93 -4.90
CA ALA A 192 18.39 -4.68 -6.01
C ALA A 192 19.85 -4.93 -5.58
N ARG A 193 20.22 -4.53 -4.35
CA ARG A 193 21.54 -4.83 -3.78
C ARG A 193 21.80 -6.33 -3.64
N ARG A 194 20.81 -7.09 -3.15
CA ARG A 194 20.92 -8.57 -3.05
C ARG A 194 21.08 -9.24 -4.41
N LEU A 195 20.50 -8.67 -5.46
CA LEU A 195 20.68 -9.14 -6.84
C LEU A 195 22.01 -8.68 -7.47
N GLY A 196 22.83 -7.93 -6.74
CA GLY A 196 24.18 -7.55 -7.16
C GLY A 196 24.27 -6.26 -7.98
N ALA A 197 23.21 -5.48 -8.08
CA ALA A 197 23.20 -4.19 -8.74
C ALA A 197 24.00 -3.12 -7.98
N VAL A 198 24.50 -2.11 -8.68
CA VAL A 198 24.99 -0.86 -8.09
C VAL A 198 23.80 0.06 -7.89
N VAL A 199 23.45 0.32 -6.61
CA VAL A 199 22.23 1.04 -6.26
C VAL A 199 22.54 2.44 -5.75
N SER A 200 21.83 3.41 -6.33
CA SER A 200 21.73 4.79 -5.84
C SER A 200 20.28 5.08 -5.46
N ALA A 201 20.07 5.97 -4.50
CA ALA A 201 18.72 6.38 -4.11
C ALA A 201 18.65 7.87 -3.82
N TYR A 202 17.51 8.45 -4.12
CA TYR A 202 17.17 9.82 -3.81
C TYR A 202 15.89 9.89 -2.97
N ASP A 203 15.88 10.74 -1.96
CA ASP A 203 14.69 11.11 -1.20
C ASP A 203 14.77 12.59 -0.82
N LEU A 204 13.62 13.25 -0.81
CA LEU A 204 13.48 14.65 -0.38
C LEU A 204 13.88 14.84 1.09
N ARG A 205 13.61 13.83 1.92
CA ARG A 205 13.88 13.84 3.36
C ARG A 205 15.34 13.46 3.62
N ARG A 206 16.13 14.38 4.14
CA ARG A 206 17.53 14.11 4.50
C ARG A 206 17.69 12.97 5.50
N ALA A 207 16.71 12.76 6.39
CA ALA A 207 16.69 11.64 7.34
C ALA A 207 16.71 10.25 6.67
N ALA A 208 16.30 10.13 5.40
CA ALA A 208 16.39 8.88 4.64
C ALA A 208 17.82 8.48 4.27
N LYS A 209 18.79 9.41 4.31
CA LYS A 209 20.18 9.18 3.91
C LYS A 209 20.83 8.05 4.72
N GLU A 210 20.69 8.05 6.03
CA GLU A 210 21.25 7.01 6.90
C GLU A 210 20.63 5.64 6.60
N GLN A 211 19.32 5.59 6.37
CA GLN A 211 18.60 4.36 6.02
C GLN A 211 19.10 3.78 4.68
N VAL A 212 19.32 4.64 3.67
CA VAL A 212 19.88 4.25 2.37
C VAL A 212 21.29 3.70 2.52
N HIS A 213 22.15 4.39 3.28
CA HIS A 213 23.52 3.97 3.53
C HIS A 213 23.57 2.64 4.30
N SER A 214 22.70 2.43 5.28
CA SER A 214 22.63 1.16 6.03
C SER A 214 22.32 -0.04 5.16
N LEU A 215 21.64 0.17 4.03
CA LEU A 215 21.38 -0.86 3.02
C LEU A 215 22.51 -1.02 1.99
N GLY A 216 23.61 -0.27 2.14
CA GLY A 216 24.77 -0.33 1.26
C GLY A 216 24.57 0.36 -0.10
N ALA A 217 23.60 1.27 -0.20
CA ALA A 217 23.37 2.07 -1.40
C ALA A 217 23.93 3.50 -1.25
N ARG A 218 24.20 4.15 -2.38
CA ARG A 218 24.65 5.53 -2.41
C ARG A 218 23.45 6.47 -2.36
N PHE A 219 23.44 7.42 -1.43
CA PHE A 219 22.46 8.49 -1.43
C PHE A 219 22.85 9.59 -2.43
N VAL A 220 21.92 9.98 -3.30
CA VAL A 220 22.10 11.08 -4.25
C VAL A 220 21.76 12.38 -3.55
N GLU A 221 22.76 13.21 -3.29
CA GLU A 221 22.57 14.53 -2.71
C GLU A 221 22.41 15.56 -3.82
N LEU A 222 21.31 16.29 -3.81
CA LEU A 222 21.09 17.42 -4.69
C LEU A 222 21.38 18.73 -3.93
N PRO A 223 22.04 19.71 -4.54
CA PRO A 223 22.34 21.02 -3.91
C PRO A 223 21.08 21.92 -3.89
N ILE A 224 19.99 21.39 -3.35
CA ILE A 224 18.72 22.08 -3.14
C ILE A 224 18.24 21.84 -1.72
N GLU A 225 17.64 22.86 -1.12
CA GLU A 225 17.06 22.74 0.22
C GLU A 225 15.55 22.66 0.13
N ALA A 226 15.00 21.52 0.61
CA ALA A 226 13.57 21.36 0.79
C ALA A 226 13.15 22.06 2.09
N LYS A 227 12.21 22.99 1.99
CA LYS A 227 11.59 23.58 3.18
C LYS A 227 10.59 22.58 3.76
N ASP A 228 10.70 22.30 5.07
CA ASP A 228 9.73 21.46 5.74
C ASP A 228 9.47 20.10 5.02
N ALA A 229 10.52 19.36 4.71
CA ALA A 229 10.48 18.18 3.83
C ALA A 229 9.56 17.03 4.30
N GLN A 230 9.12 17.04 5.58
CA GLN A 230 8.40 15.93 6.18
C GLN A 230 7.20 16.42 7.00
N ASP A 231 6.07 15.68 6.91
CA ASP A 231 4.92 15.89 7.79
C ASP A 231 5.06 15.14 9.14
N ALA A 232 4.13 15.38 10.06
CA ALA A 232 4.10 14.72 11.37
C ALA A 232 3.96 13.18 11.27
N SER A 233 3.48 12.65 10.16
CA SER A 233 3.35 11.22 9.91
C SER A 233 4.57 10.61 9.21
N GLY A 234 5.64 11.40 8.97
CA GLY A 234 6.87 10.94 8.33
C GLY A 234 6.81 10.85 6.80
N TYR A 235 5.73 11.35 6.16
CA TYR A 235 5.65 11.45 4.71
C TYR A 235 6.31 12.74 4.20
N ALA A 236 6.78 12.70 2.95
CA ALA A 236 7.27 13.89 2.27
C ALA A 236 6.13 14.90 2.06
N LYS A 237 6.40 16.17 2.37
CA LYS A 237 5.50 17.28 2.04
C LYS A 237 5.68 17.70 0.59
N ALA A 238 4.58 18.13 -0.03
CA ALA A 238 4.64 18.75 -1.35
C ALA A 238 5.46 20.05 -1.29
N GLN A 239 6.29 20.27 -2.31
CA GLN A 239 7.07 21.48 -2.50
C GLN A 239 6.45 22.33 -3.60
N ASP A 240 7.00 23.52 -3.86
CA ASP A 240 6.59 24.37 -4.97
C ASP A 240 7.13 23.88 -6.33
N GLU A 241 6.61 24.42 -7.42
CA GLU A 241 6.96 23.98 -8.77
C GLU A 241 8.40 24.37 -9.14
N GLU A 242 8.93 25.48 -8.62
CA GLU A 242 10.32 25.89 -8.84
C GLU A 242 11.30 24.88 -8.24
N PHE A 243 10.99 24.40 -7.02
CA PHE A 243 11.75 23.33 -6.39
C PHE A 243 11.74 22.06 -7.23
N TYR A 244 10.56 21.62 -7.69
CA TYR A 244 10.45 20.43 -8.54
C TYR A 244 11.15 20.60 -9.89
N HIS A 245 11.14 21.77 -10.49
CA HIS A 245 11.87 22.06 -11.73
C HIS A 245 13.38 21.84 -11.53
N ARG A 246 13.96 22.48 -10.51
CA ARG A 246 15.38 22.34 -10.20
C ARG A 246 15.76 20.92 -9.78
N GLN A 247 14.90 20.24 -9.05
CA GLN A 247 15.07 18.83 -8.69
C GLN A 247 15.16 17.94 -9.93
N ARG A 248 14.27 18.13 -10.91
CA ARG A 248 14.27 17.41 -12.19
C ARG A 248 15.56 17.63 -12.98
N GLU A 249 16.02 18.87 -13.08
CA GLU A 249 17.28 19.18 -13.78
C GLU A 249 18.46 18.40 -13.18
N LEU A 250 18.60 18.40 -11.86
CA LEU A 250 19.69 17.75 -11.16
C LEU A 250 19.60 16.22 -11.19
N LEU A 251 18.38 15.67 -11.12
CA LEU A 251 18.16 14.22 -11.26
C LEU A 251 18.39 13.70 -12.67
N GLY A 252 18.28 14.56 -13.68
CA GLY A 252 18.30 14.18 -15.08
C GLY A 252 19.55 13.43 -15.51
N GLN A 253 20.73 13.75 -14.97
CA GLN A 253 21.96 13.03 -15.26
C GLN A 253 21.95 11.64 -14.62
N VAL A 254 21.53 11.52 -13.36
CA VAL A 254 21.51 10.25 -12.63
C VAL A 254 20.50 9.30 -13.27
N VAL A 255 19.34 9.81 -13.73
CA VAL A 255 18.35 9.02 -14.48
C VAL A 255 18.94 8.52 -15.80
N ALA A 256 19.60 9.39 -16.57
CA ALA A 256 20.21 9.02 -17.86
C ALA A 256 21.30 7.94 -17.75
N GLU A 257 22.02 7.89 -16.62
CA GLU A 257 23.07 6.90 -16.35
C GLU A 257 22.52 5.58 -15.77
N SER A 258 21.22 5.47 -15.51
CA SER A 258 20.61 4.32 -14.85
C SER A 258 20.07 3.31 -15.87
N ASP A 259 20.29 2.03 -15.61
CA ASP A 259 19.68 0.93 -16.37
C ASP A 259 18.25 0.65 -15.88
N ILE A 260 18.02 0.83 -14.57
CA ILE A 260 16.71 0.69 -13.94
C ILE A 260 16.42 1.93 -13.09
N VAL A 261 15.21 2.48 -13.22
CA VAL A 261 14.70 3.51 -12.32
C VAL A 261 13.42 2.99 -11.65
N ILE A 262 13.39 2.98 -10.31
CA ILE A 262 12.19 2.64 -9.55
C ILE A 262 11.71 3.90 -8.84
N THR A 263 10.48 4.32 -9.11
CA THR A 263 9.90 5.48 -8.48
C THR A 263 8.83 5.09 -7.46
N ALA A 264 8.90 5.67 -6.26
CA ALA A 264 8.03 5.38 -5.14
C ALA A 264 7.71 6.63 -4.30
N ALA A 265 7.76 7.81 -4.91
CA ALA A 265 7.53 9.08 -4.23
C ALA A 265 6.05 9.43 -4.25
N VAL A 266 5.40 9.33 -3.09
CA VAL A 266 3.97 9.63 -2.91
C VAL A 266 3.78 10.69 -1.84
N VAL A 267 2.83 11.60 -2.10
CA VAL A 267 2.33 12.56 -1.11
C VAL A 267 0.88 12.17 -0.79
N PRO A 268 0.54 11.85 0.46
CA PRO A 268 -0.81 11.46 0.82
C PRO A 268 -1.86 12.52 0.43
N GLY A 269 -2.95 12.09 -0.21
CA GLY A 269 -4.05 12.97 -0.59
C GLY A 269 -3.80 13.89 -1.78
N LYS A 270 -2.62 13.80 -2.42
CA LYS A 270 -2.28 14.60 -3.60
C LYS A 270 -1.87 13.70 -4.77
N LYS A 271 -1.94 14.25 -5.98
CA LYS A 271 -1.31 13.65 -7.15
C LYS A 271 0.20 13.54 -6.91
N SER A 272 0.79 12.42 -7.32
CA SER A 272 2.23 12.21 -7.21
C SER A 272 3.00 13.24 -8.05
N PRO A 273 4.12 13.78 -7.54
CA PRO A 273 4.93 14.72 -8.32
C PRO A 273 5.59 14.00 -9.49
N VAL A 274 5.65 14.66 -10.65
CA VAL A 274 6.45 14.20 -11.79
C VAL A 274 7.92 14.50 -11.50
N LEU A 275 8.73 13.44 -11.36
CA LEU A 275 10.17 13.51 -11.04
C LEU A 275 11.05 13.04 -12.19
N VAL A 276 10.51 12.20 -13.09
CA VAL A 276 11.16 11.72 -14.32
C VAL A 276 10.36 12.23 -15.50
N THR A 277 10.92 13.19 -16.25
CA THR A 277 10.26 13.80 -17.43
C THR A 277 10.48 12.96 -18.68
N ALA A 278 9.69 13.21 -19.72
CA ALA A 278 9.86 12.60 -21.03
C ALA A 278 11.28 12.84 -21.60
N ASP A 279 11.84 14.04 -21.40
CA ASP A 279 13.21 14.36 -21.84
C ASP A 279 14.29 13.57 -21.08
N MET A 280 14.07 13.24 -19.81
CA MET A 280 14.96 12.36 -19.06
C MET A 280 14.90 10.93 -19.62
N VAL A 281 13.68 10.41 -19.88
CA VAL A 281 13.49 9.09 -20.47
C VAL A 281 14.22 8.96 -21.80
N LYS A 282 14.11 9.98 -22.66
CA LYS A 282 14.79 10.04 -23.96
C LYS A 282 16.32 9.96 -23.87
N ARG A 283 16.91 10.37 -22.75
CA ARG A 283 18.35 10.32 -22.49
C ARG A 283 18.83 9.00 -21.90
N MET A 284 17.90 8.12 -21.45
CA MET A 284 18.28 6.78 -20.96
C MET A 284 18.74 5.89 -22.10
N ALA A 285 19.57 4.92 -21.79
CA ALA A 285 20.00 3.93 -22.77
C ALA A 285 18.81 3.07 -23.24
N PRO A 286 18.72 2.76 -24.55
CA PRO A 286 17.72 1.81 -25.05
C PRO A 286 17.79 0.46 -24.30
N GLY A 287 16.63 -0.10 -23.99
CA GLY A 287 16.50 -1.30 -23.16
C GLY A 287 16.43 -1.04 -21.66
N SER A 288 16.65 0.19 -21.19
CA SER A 288 16.44 0.57 -19.79
C SER A 288 14.98 0.40 -19.36
N VAL A 289 14.77 0.28 -18.05
CA VAL A 289 13.46 0.01 -17.46
C VAL A 289 13.11 1.01 -16.38
N ILE A 290 11.90 1.55 -16.43
CA ILE A 290 11.31 2.36 -15.35
C ILE A 290 10.15 1.58 -14.75
N VAL A 291 10.12 1.43 -13.41
CA VAL A 291 8.96 0.90 -12.69
C VAL A 291 8.41 1.99 -11.80
N ASP A 292 7.20 2.44 -12.12
CA ASP A 292 6.54 3.54 -11.42
C ASP A 292 5.47 2.99 -10.44
N LEU A 293 5.83 2.89 -9.16
CA LEU A 293 4.92 2.47 -8.10
C LEU A 293 3.87 3.53 -7.72
N ALA A 294 4.02 4.75 -8.26
CA ALA A 294 3.09 5.85 -8.03
C ALA A 294 2.09 6.03 -9.18
N ALA A 295 2.09 5.16 -10.19
CA ALA A 295 1.27 5.29 -11.41
C ALA A 295 -0.23 5.47 -11.13
N GLU A 296 -0.80 4.75 -10.15
CA GLU A 296 -2.21 4.88 -9.75
C GLU A 296 -2.57 6.28 -9.21
N ARG A 297 -1.57 7.06 -8.80
CA ARG A 297 -1.72 8.41 -8.25
C ARG A 297 -1.20 9.49 -9.19
N GLY A 298 -1.18 9.21 -10.47
CA GLY A 298 -0.74 10.13 -11.52
C GLY A 298 0.70 9.98 -11.95
N GLY A 299 1.47 9.07 -11.32
CA GLY A 299 2.83 8.69 -11.70
C GLY A 299 3.92 9.69 -11.29
N ASN A 300 5.11 9.14 -11.03
CA ASN A 300 6.32 9.93 -10.89
C ASN A 300 7.08 10.04 -12.23
N CYS A 301 6.79 9.20 -13.19
CA CYS A 301 7.28 9.30 -14.56
C CYS A 301 6.19 9.90 -15.45
N GLU A 302 6.52 10.95 -16.18
CA GLU A 302 5.59 11.69 -17.06
C GLU A 302 4.93 10.81 -18.12
N LEU A 303 5.67 9.82 -18.63
CA LEU A 303 5.20 8.88 -19.66
C LEU A 303 4.51 7.65 -19.07
N SER A 304 4.45 7.52 -17.73
CA SER A 304 3.83 6.38 -17.07
C SER A 304 2.32 6.34 -17.35
N LYS A 305 1.83 5.15 -17.68
CA LYS A 305 0.40 4.89 -17.82
C LYS A 305 -0.04 3.90 -16.75
N ALA A 306 -1.05 4.31 -16.02
CA ALA A 306 -1.61 3.51 -14.94
C ALA A 306 -2.20 2.19 -15.48
N GLY A 307 -1.75 1.06 -14.93
CA GLY A 307 -2.16 -0.28 -15.34
C GLY A 307 -1.41 -0.87 -16.53
N GLU A 308 -0.53 -0.12 -17.20
CA GLU A 308 0.09 -0.52 -18.45
C GLU A 308 1.60 -0.74 -18.35
N LYS A 309 2.12 -1.54 -19.28
CA LYS A 309 3.53 -1.61 -19.66
C LYS A 309 3.65 -1.04 -21.07
N ILE A 310 4.42 0.03 -21.21
CA ILE A 310 4.63 0.70 -22.51
C ILE A 310 6.12 0.75 -22.83
N VAL A 311 6.44 1.00 -24.09
CA VAL A 311 7.80 1.33 -24.54
C VAL A 311 7.77 2.73 -25.15
N ALA A 312 8.63 3.61 -24.64
CA ALA A 312 8.82 4.94 -25.16
C ALA A 312 10.32 5.25 -25.26
N GLU A 313 10.77 5.82 -26.37
CA GLU A 313 12.19 6.14 -26.63
C GLU A 313 13.13 4.94 -26.41
N GLY A 314 12.68 3.71 -26.63
CA GLY A 314 13.45 2.49 -26.37
C GLY A 314 13.51 2.06 -24.89
N VAL A 315 12.86 2.79 -23.99
CA VAL A 315 12.77 2.50 -22.55
C VAL A 315 11.45 1.84 -22.23
N THR A 316 11.47 0.74 -21.47
CA THR A 316 10.25 0.10 -20.98
C THR A 316 9.77 0.76 -19.70
N ILE A 317 8.54 1.26 -19.69
CA ILE A 317 7.91 1.92 -18.54
C ILE A 317 6.76 1.07 -18.04
N ILE A 318 6.77 0.72 -16.76
CA ILE A 318 5.82 -0.20 -16.13
C ILE A 318 5.09 0.55 -15.00
N GLY A 319 3.79 0.77 -15.21
CA GLY A 319 2.89 1.42 -14.24
C GLY A 319 1.78 0.49 -13.76
N TYR A 320 2.08 -0.78 -13.49
CA TYR A 320 1.06 -1.76 -13.10
C TYR A 320 0.32 -1.34 -11.82
N PHE A 321 -0.92 -1.79 -11.74
CA PHE A 321 -1.69 -1.73 -10.51
C PHE A 321 -1.34 -2.88 -9.58
N ASN A 322 -1.55 -2.65 -8.30
CA ASN A 322 -1.66 -3.69 -7.30
C ASN A 322 -0.49 -4.70 -7.30
N PHE A 323 0.76 -4.19 -7.37
CA PHE A 323 1.97 -5.03 -7.36
C PHE A 323 1.97 -6.09 -6.26
N ALA A 324 1.42 -5.79 -5.08
CA ALA A 324 1.38 -6.73 -3.97
C ALA A 324 0.52 -7.97 -4.27
N SER A 325 -0.52 -7.84 -5.09
CA SER A 325 -1.36 -8.97 -5.52
C SER A 325 -0.63 -9.97 -6.42
N THR A 326 0.52 -9.58 -6.99
CA THR A 326 1.35 -10.51 -7.79
C THR A 326 2.21 -11.46 -6.94
N VAL A 327 2.26 -11.25 -5.60
CA VAL A 327 2.88 -12.13 -4.61
C VAL A 327 1.83 -12.47 -3.54
N PRO A 328 0.67 -13.06 -3.93
CA PRO A 328 -0.52 -13.08 -3.10
C PRO A 328 -0.33 -13.89 -1.81
N HIS A 329 0.45 -14.96 -1.83
CA HIS A 329 0.67 -15.81 -0.66
C HIS A 329 1.26 -15.03 0.53
N HIS A 330 2.43 -14.44 0.35
CA HIS A 330 3.10 -13.70 1.42
C HIS A 330 2.42 -12.36 1.72
N ALA A 331 1.86 -11.69 0.70
CA ALA A 331 1.09 -10.47 0.90
C ALA A 331 -0.14 -10.72 1.78
N SER A 332 -0.87 -11.82 1.56
CA SER A 332 -1.98 -12.23 2.42
C SER A 332 -1.53 -12.60 3.82
N GLN A 333 -0.40 -13.31 3.98
CA GLN A 333 0.14 -13.63 5.30
C GLN A 333 0.50 -12.38 6.11
N MET A 334 1.14 -11.39 5.48
CA MET A 334 1.50 -10.13 6.15
C MET A 334 0.24 -9.34 6.52
N TYR A 335 -0.68 -9.17 5.57
CA TYR A 335 -1.93 -8.47 5.83
C TYR A 335 -2.76 -9.15 6.92
N ALA A 336 -2.91 -10.46 6.86
CA ALA A 336 -3.65 -11.22 7.87
C ALA A 336 -3.08 -11.05 9.28
N ARG A 337 -1.75 -10.93 9.43
CA ARG A 337 -1.13 -10.61 10.73
C ARG A 337 -1.47 -9.20 11.18
N ASN A 338 -1.46 -8.22 10.25
CA ASN A 338 -1.86 -6.85 10.57
C ASN A 338 -3.33 -6.80 11.04
N ILE A 339 -4.22 -7.45 10.30
CA ILE A 339 -5.65 -7.53 10.66
C ILE A 339 -5.87 -8.28 11.96
N ALA A 340 -5.17 -9.39 12.19
CA ALA A 340 -5.29 -10.13 13.45
C ALA A 340 -4.85 -9.30 14.66
N ALA A 341 -3.76 -8.53 14.54
CA ALA A 341 -3.33 -7.60 15.58
C ALA A 341 -4.38 -6.52 15.84
N PHE A 342 -5.01 -5.98 14.79
CA PHE A 342 -6.06 -4.98 14.92
C PHE A 342 -7.37 -5.57 15.48
N LEU A 343 -7.76 -6.79 15.06
CA LEU A 343 -8.92 -7.49 15.64
C LEU A 343 -8.73 -7.76 17.14
N ASN A 344 -7.53 -8.13 17.57
CA ASN A 344 -7.23 -8.34 19.00
C ASN A 344 -7.27 -7.04 19.82
N LEU A 345 -7.12 -5.86 19.17
CA LEU A 345 -7.34 -4.57 19.81
C LEU A 345 -8.85 -4.28 19.96
N LEU A 346 -9.65 -4.64 18.94
CA LEU A 346 -11.09 -4.36 18.88
C LEU A 346 -11.95 -5.37 19.63
N VAL A 347 -11.48 -6.62 19.79
CA VAL A 347 -12.28 -7.71 20.38
C VAL A 347 -11.60 -8.22 21.64
N LYS A 348 -12.32 -8.22 22.76
CA LYS A 348 -11.88 -8.80 24.03
C LYS A 348 -12.94 -9.78 24.53
N ASP A 349 -12.54 -10.98 24.88
CA ASP A 349 -13.42 -12.06 25.37
C ASP A 349 -14.63 -12.29 24.44
N GLY A 350 -14.39 -12.28 23.12
CA GLY A 350 -15.43 -12.47 22.12
C GLY A 350 -16.42 -11.32 21.97
N LYS A 351 -16.15 -10.13 22.56
CA LYS A 351 -17.02 -8.95 22.48
C LYS A 351 -16.29 -7.78 21.83
N LEU A 352 -16.98 -7.09 20.94
CA LEU A 352 -16.48 -5.86 20.32
C LEU A 352 -16.36 -4.74 21.36
N GLN A 353 -15.19 -4.12 21.45
CA GLN A 353 -14.89 -3.00 22.33
C GLN A 353 -14.23 -1.87 21.53
N ILE A 354 -15.03 -0.91 21.08
CA ILE A 354 -14.53 0.26 20.37
C ILE A 354 -14.26 1.36 21.40
N ASN A 355 -13.02 1.41 21.89
CA ASN A 355 -12.59 2.45 22.82
C ASN A 355 -12.09 3.67 22.04
N LEU A 356 -12.89 4.73 21.98
CA LEU A 356 -12.55 5.98 21.28
C LEU A 356 -11.44 6.80 21.97
N GLN A 357 -11.00 6.41 23.17
CA GLN A 357 -9.82 7.01 23.82
C GLN A 357 -8.50 6.37 23.34
N ASP A 358 -8.59 5.24 22.63
CA ASP A 358 -7.41 4.60 22.01
C ASP A 358 -7.04 5.31 20.71
N ASP A 359 -5.80 5.80 20.60
CA ASP A 359 -5.30 6.57 19.47
C ASP A 359 -5.31 5.79 18.15
N ILE A 360 -5.12 4.46 18.17
CA ILE A 360 -5.17 3.61 16.98
C ILE A 360 -6.63 3.49 16.50
N ILE A 361 -7.55 3.21 17.41
CA ILE A 361 -8.98 3.09 17.08
C ILE A 361 -9.50 4.43 16.54
N GLN A 362 -9.20 5.53 17.23
CA GLN A 362 -9.61 6.87 16.81
C GLN A 362 -9.05 7.24 15.42
N SER A 363 -7.76 6.92 15.18
CA SER A 363 -7.09 7.24 13.90
C SER A 363 -7.56 6.38 12.73
N THR A 364 -8.13 5.19 12.96
CA THR A 364 -8.56 4.28 11.89
C THR A 364 -10.06 4.30 11.65
N LEU A 365 -10.85 4.80 12.59
CA LEU A 365 -12.30 4.88 12.49
C LEU A 365 -12.71 5.89 11.42
N LEU A 366 -13.33 5.40 10.34
CA LEU A 366 -13.74 6.22 9.20
C LEU A 366 -15.20 6.66 9.30
N THR A 367 -16.12 5.69 9.49
CA THR A 367 -17.56 5.96 9.62
C THR A 367 -18.13 5.30 10.87
N ALA A 368 -19.12 5.94 11.48
CA ALA A 368 -19.90 5.40 12.58
C ALA A 368 -21.27 6.10 12.64
N ASN A 369 -22.31 5.37 13.06
CA ASN A 369 -23.67 5.91 13.27
C ASN A 369 -24.29 6.63 12.05
N GLY A 370 -23.84 6.33 10.85
CA GLY A 370 -24.33 6.96 9.62
C GLY A 370 -23.55 8.21 9.20
N GLU A 371 -22.44 8.51 9.87
CA GLU A 371 -21.62 9.69 9.60
C GLU A 371 -20.18 9.35 9.31
N ILE A 372 -19.51 10.22 8.55
CA ILE A 372 -18.04 10.22 8.40
C ILE A 372 -17.49 10.88 9.67
N VAL A 373 -16.76 10.09 10.50
CA VAL A 373 -16.31 10.58 11.81
C VAL A 373 -14.84 10.96 11.86
N HIS A 374 -14.03 10.51 10.90
CA HIS A 374 -12.58 10.73 10.91
C HIS A 374 -12.22 12.20 10.65
N PRO A 375 -11.50 12.90 11.57
CA PRO A 375 -11.27 14.36 11.47
C PRO A 375 -10.57 14.78 10.18
N ARG A 376 -9.45 14.13 9.80
CA ARG A 376 -8.70 14.47 8.59
C ARG A 376 -9.50 14.22 7.30
N VAL A 377 -10.39 13.23 7.29
CA VAL A 377 -11.23 12.96 6.12
C VAL A 377 -12.30 14.05 6.00
N ARG A 378 -12.89 14.47 7.10
CA ARG A 378 -13.84 15.60 7.15
C ARG A 378 -13.18 16.90 6.69
N GLU A 379 -11.98 17.20 7.20
CA GLU A 379 -11.17 18.35 6.78
C GLU A 379 -10.87 18.32 5.29
N PHE A 380 -10.38 17.17 4.78
CA PHE A 380 -10.04 16.99 3.37
C PHE A 380 -11.22 17.29 2.44
N PHE A 381 -12.41 16.90 2.82
CA PHE A 381 -13.64 17.12 2.04
C PHE A 381 -14.41 18.39 2.46
N SER A 382 -13.85 19.23 3.33
CA SER A 382 -14.48 20.47 3.84
C SER A 382 -15.85 20.24 4.45
N LEU A 383 -16.04 19.11 5.16
CA LEU A 383 -17.28 18.80 5.87
C LEU A 383 -17.37 19.57 7.19
N ALA A 384 -18.57 19.99 7.57
CA ALA A 384 -18.81 20.66 8.84
C ALA A 384 -18.32 19.81 10.04
N PRO A 385 -17.82 20.40 11.13
CA PRO A 385 -17.48 19.67 12.35
C PRO A 385 -18.68 18.84 12.87
N LEU A 386 -18.38 17.69 13.50
CA LEU A 386 -19.44 16.91 14.17
C LEU A 386 -20.02 17.73 15.31
N VAL A 387 -21.35 17.77 15.37
CA VAL A 387 -22.05 18.39 16.49
C VAL A 387 -21.78 17.55 17.74
N GLY A 388 -21.02 18.09 18.69
CA GLY A 388 -20.62 17.38 19.92
C GLY A 388 -19.12 17.16 20.13
N ALA A 389 -18.29 17.42 19.13
CA ALA A 389 -16.84 17.47 19.31
C ALA A 389 -16.41 18.84 19.87
N GLN A 390 -16.82 19.17 21.09
CA GLN A 390 -16.23 20.29 21.81
C GLN A 390 -14.79 19.94 22.15
N LYS A 391 -13.88 20.80 21.70
CA LYS A 391 -12.49 20.87 22.12
C LYS A 391 -12.44 20.94 23.65
N GLU A 392 -11.91 19.92 24.30
CA GLU A 392 -11.18 20.18 25.53
C GLU A 392 -9.83 20.77 25.11
N SER A 393 -9.82 22.09 25.01
CA SER A 393 -8.63 22.90 25.00
C SER A 393 -8.20 23.13 26.43
N ALA A 394 -7.09 22.57 26.85
CA ALA A 394 -6.20 23.12 27.85
C ALA A 394 -4.80 22.51 27.64
#